data_dac33a4f7ea995c4aedf8859bb6c5b47
#
_entry.id   dac33a4f7ea995c4aedf8859bb6c5b47
#
_cell.length_a   1.000
_cell.length_b   1.000
_cell.length_c   1.000
_cell.angle_alpha   90.00
_cell.angle_beta   90.00
_cell.angle_gamma   90.00
#
_symmetry.space_group_name_H-M   'P 1'
#
loop_
_entity.id
_entity.type
_entity.pdbx_description
1 polymer ?
#
loop_
_entity_poly.entity_id
_entity_poly.type
_entity_poly.pdbx_seq_one_letter_code
_entity_poly.pdbx_strand_id
1 'polypeptide(L)'
;MRSTLAALLAALVLPCAVTLAQPGPMALPVKAVPVIQDTVIAEITALGTLRSDEAIIVRPEIAGRVQAIHFQEGQLINKNDPLFTLDPAEYQAQLAGSTAQLRLEQLNFERTRTLYSRQLTSRQNLDEAQAKLDAARADQTKDQVRLDKTVIRAPFAGVLGLRQVSIGAYVSPGEDLTTMGSVGSLKLDFQVPELYLSKVRVGQPLTLAVDAYPDRTFPGTVYAIDPKIEEETRTIRLRARVPNPDFLLRPGMFARVALILEKRDKALLVPEQAIVPQGQKTFVFRVVDNKALLTPVTLGQRRPGQVEVTAGLNPKDQVVTDGQIKLRDGMPVQVLPPEAPAKAEK
;
A
#
# COMPACT_ATOMS: atom_id res chain seq x y z
N MET A 1 -45.31 -86.99 84.10
CA MET A 1 -46.18 -87.65 83.10
C MET A 1 -46.37 -86.77 81.92
N ARG A 2 -46.04 -87.31 80.72
CA ARG A 2 -46.44 -86.88 79.35
C ARG A 2 -46.09 -85.50 78.89
N SER A 3 -45.04 -85.36 78.10
CA SER A 3 -44.96 -85.51 76.62
C SER A 3 -45.69 -84.40 75.90
N THR A 4 -45.02 -83.57 75.11
CA THR A 4 -45.12 -83.61 73.65
C THR A 4 -44.14 -82.58 72.97
N LEU A 5 -43.46 -83.05 71.98
CA LEU A 5 -42.62 -82.37 71.04
C LEU A 5 -43.44 -81.29 70.24
N ALA A 6 -42.79 -80.14 70.01
CA ALA A 6 -43.18 -79.26 68.91
C ALA A 6 -41.93 -78.74 68.22
N ALA A 7 -41.72 -79.10 66.95
CA ALA A 7 -40.62 -78.72 66.09
C ALA A 7 -40.75 -77.27 65.62
N LEU A 8 -39.70 -76.43 65.78
CA LEU A 8 -39.65 -75.08 65.29
C LEU A 8 -38.90 -75.07 63.94
N LEU A 9 -39.63 -74.78 62.89
CA LEU A 9 -39.09 -74.56 61.54
C LEU A 9 -38.55 -73.09 61.44
N ALA A 10 -37.24 -72.90 61.43
CA ALA A 10 -36.61 -71.56 61.22
C ALA A 10 -36.54 -71.25 59.73
N ALA A 11 -37.44 -70.34 59.27
CA ALA A 11 -37.37 -69.78 57.92
C ALA A 11 -36.23 -68.75 57.82
N LEU A 12 -35.20 -69.03 57.02
CA LEU A 12 -34.08 -68.12 56.71
C LEU A 12 -34.53 -67.07 55.69
N VAL A 13 -34.86 -65.81 56.14
CA VAL A 13 -35.13 -64.68 55.27
C VAL A 13 -33.82 -64.02 54.93
N LEU A 14 -33.32 -64.21 53.69
CA LEU A 14 -32.23 -63.43 53.13
C LEU A 14 -32.75 -62.00 52.77
N PRO A 15 -32.09 -60.92 53.24
CA PRO A 15 -32.40 -59.56 52.74
C PRO A 15 -31.77 -59.39 51.37
N CYS A 16 -32.61 -59.32 50.33
CA CYS A 16 -32.23 -58.89 49.01
C CYS A 16 -31.82 -57.37 49.06
N ALA A 17 -30.53 -57.07 49.13
CA ALA A 17 -30.02 -55.68 49.04
C ALA A 17 -30.26 -55.20 47.60
N VAL A 18 -31.33 -54.47 47.37
CA VAL A 18 -31.55 -53.70 46.15
C VAL A 18 -30.51 -52.57 46.15
N THR A 19 -29.44 -52.74 45.41
CA THR A 19 -28.47 -51.66 45.13
C THR A 19 -29.18 -50.65 44.23
N LEU A 20 -29.69 -49.58 44.81
CA LEU A 20 -30.11 -48.40 44.05
C LEU A 20 -28.89 -47.81 43.37
N ALA A 21 -28.71 -48.13 42.08
CA ALA A 21 -27.72 -47.44 41.24
C ALA A 21 -28.09 -45.97 41.24
N GLN A 22 -27.26 -45.14 41.88
CA GLN A 22 -27.39 -43.70 41.77
C GLN A 22 -27.28 -43.33 40.28
N PRO A 23 -28.25 -42.55 39.73
CA PRO A 23 -28.09 -42.07 38.36
C PRO A 23 -26.81 -41.25 38.31
N GLY A 24 -25.82 -41.73 37.53
CA GLY A 24 -24.60 -40.98 37.27
C GLY A 24 -24.95 -39.55 36.78
N PRO A 25 -24.08 -38.59 36.95
CA PRO A 25 -24.34 -37.21 36.53
C PRO A 25 -24.78 -37.20 35.07
N MET A 26 -26.04 -36.78 34.84
CA MET A 26 -26.65 -36.76 33.51
C MET A 26 -25.85 -35.84 32.61
N ALA A 27 -25.18 -36.38 31.60
CA ALA A 27 -24.41 -35.57 30.66
C ALA A 27 -25.33 -34.64 29.86
N LEU A 28 -25.06 -33.35 29.90
CA LEU A 28 -25.87 -32.37 29.17
C LEU A 28 -25.55 -32.40 27.67
N PRO A 29 -26.58 -32.49 26.81
CA PRO A 29 -26.36 -32.42 25.37
C PRO A 29 -25.89 -30.99 24.97
N VAL A 30 -24.76 -30.89 24.24
CA VAL A 30 -24.23 -29.65 23.78
C VAL A 30 -23.81 -29.77 22.32
N LYS A 31 -23.84 -28.64 21.57
CA LYS A 31 -23.20 -28.57 20.27
C LYS A 31 -21.78 -28.03 20.48
N ALA A 32 -20.79 -28.70 19.94
CA ALA A 32 -19.38 -28.26 19.99
C ALA A 32 -18.79 -28.30 18.59
N VAL A 33 -17.90 -27.35 18.33
CA VAL A 33 -17.18 -27.26 17.06
C VAL A 33 -15.68 -27.19 17.31
N PRO A 34 -14.87 -27.71 16.39
CA PRO A 34 -13.41 -27.58 16.49
C PRO A 34 -12.98 -26.11 16.30
N VAL A 35 -11.91 -25.74 16.97
CA VAL A 35 -11.21 -24.48 16.74
C VAL A 35 -10.59 -24.52 15.34
N ILE A 36 -10.87 -23.50 14.54
CA ILE A 36 -10.37 -23.38 13.16
C ILE A 36 -9.10 -22.55 13.18
N GLN A 37 -8.09 -23.00 12.43
CA GLN A 37 -6.90 -22.20 12.14
C GLN A 37 -7.07 -21.52 10.78
N ASP A 38 -6.97 -20.20 10.76
CA ASP A 38 -7.04 -19.42 9.52
C ASP A 38 -6.13 -18.18 9.61
N THR A 39 -5.89 -17.54 8.47
CA THR A 39 -5.14 -16.29 8.42
C THR A 39 -6.04 -15.13 8.85
N VAL A 40 -5.61 -14.38 9.87
CA VAL A 40 -6.25 -13.14 10.30
C VAL A 40 -5.40 -11.96 9.84
N ILE A 41 -6.03 -11.05 9.09
CA ILE A 41 -5.41 -9.81 8.62
C ILE A 41 -6.02 -8.67 9.42
N ALA A 42 -5.17 -7.99 10.19
CA ALA A 42 -5.54 -6.73 10.83
C ALA A 42 -5.25 -5.60 9.83
N GLU A 43 -6.28 -4.91 9.40
CA GLU A 43 -6.18 -3.80 8.46
C GLU A 43 -6.83 -2.54 9.02
N ILE A 44 -6.38 -1.39 8.53
CA ILE A 44 -7.01 -0.10 8.76
C ILE A 44 -7.45 0.48 7.43
N THR A 45 -8.67 1.00 7.40
CA THR A 45 -9.19 1.73 6.24
C THR A 45 -8.89 3.21 6.35
N ALA A 46 -8.47 3.80 5.23
CA ALA A 46 -8.20 5.23 5.10
C ALA A 46 -8.69 5.73 3.74
N LEU A 47 -8.83 7.04 3.60
CA LEU A 47 -9.05 7.69 2.31
C LEU A 47 -7.73 8.28 1.83
N GLY A 48 -7.45 8.12 0.55
CA GLY A 48 -6.25 8.64 -0.08
C GLY A 48 -6.53 9.28 -1.43
N THR A 49 -5.53 9.99 -1.94
CA THR A 49 -5.57 10.63 -3.26
C THR A 49 -4.38 10.14 -4.08
N LEU A 50 -4.67 9.69 -5.31
CA LEU A 50 -3.65 9.31 -6.27
C LEU A 50 -3.02 10.55 -6.91
N ARG A 51 -1.70 10.54 -7.05
CA ARG A 51 -0.90 11.59 -7.70
C ARG A 51 0.08 10.98 -8.68
N SER A 52 0.45 11.71 -9.71
CA SER A 52 1.59 11.33 -10.56
C SER A 52 2.86 11.18 -9.73
N ASP A 53 3.72 10.26 -10.12
CA ASP A 53 5.07 10.18 -9.53
C ASP A 53 5.87 11.43 -9.86
N GLU A 54 5.81 11.88 -11.13
CA GLU A 54 6.33 13.16 -11.59
C GLU A 54 5.23 13.89 -12.36
N ALA A 55 5.09 15.19 -12.12
CA ALA A 55 4.16 16.07 -12.84
C ALA A 55 4.79 17.44 -13.01
N ILE A 56 4.73 17.95 -14.24
CA ILE A 56 5.26 19.27 -14.59
C ILE A 56 4.29 20.00 -15.51
N ILE A 57 4.44 21.30 -15.55
CA ILE A 57 3.95 22.15 -16.64
C ILE A 57 5.14 22.37 -17.56
N VAL A 58 4.98 22.00 -18.83
CA VAL A 58 5.99 22.21 -19.87
C VAL A 58 5.99 23.68 -20.25
N ARG A 59 7.18 24.31 -20.12
CA ARG A 59 7.38 25.75 -20.38
C ARG A 59 8.61 25.96 -21.24
N PRO A 60 8.62 26.95 -22.14
CA PRO A 60 9.83 27.31 -22.88
C PRO A 60 10.79 28.05 -21.96
N GLU A 61 12.10 27.87 -22.18
CA GLU A 61 13.16 28.60 -21.50
C GLU A 61 13.62 29.84 -22.29
N ILE A 62 13.24 29.90 -23.56
CA ILE A 62 13.54 31.02 -24.48
C ILE A 62 12.27 31.46 -25.17
N ALA A 63 12.25 32.71 -25.64
CA ALA A 63 11.16 33.24 -26.45
C ALA A 63 11.23 32.74 -27.89
N GLY A 64 10.07 32.64 -28.55
CA GLY A 64 10.03 32.30 -29.97
C GLY A 64 8.62 31.97 -30.48
N ARG A 65 8.49 31.89 -31.80
CA ARG A 65 7.22 31.45 -32.43
C ARG A 65 7.17 29.93 -32.46
N VAL A 66 6.05 29.32 -32.08
CA VAL A 66 5.82 27.90 -32.20
C VAL A 66 5.77 27.52 -33.68
N GLN A 67 6.77 26.79 -34.16
CA GLN A 67 6.87 26.32 -35.53
C GLN A 67 6.16 24.97 -35.72
N ALA A 68 6.33 24.06 -34.76
CA ALA A 68 5.71 22.74 -34.83
C ALA A 68 5.36 22.19 -33.43
N ILE A 69 4.32 21.34 -33.39
CA ILE A 69 3.90 20.56 -32.24
C ILE A 69 3.98 19.09 -32.64
N HIS A 70 4.69 18.26 -31.88
CA HIS A 70 5.07 16.89 -32.26
C HIS A 70 4.25 15.81 -31.54
N PHE A 71 3.17 16.16 -30.87
CA PHE A 71 2.35 15.21 -30.12
C PHE A 71 0.85 15.47 -30.32
N GLN A 72 0.06 14.50 -29.90
CA GLN A 72 -1.39 14.64 -29.73
C GLN A 72 -1.71 14.77 -28.24
N GLU A 73 -2.78 15.52 -27.93
CA GLU A 73 -3.28 15.67 -26.55
C GLU A 73 -3.70 14.30 -25.98
N GLY A 74 -3.30 14.01 -24.75
CA GLY A 74 -3.53 12.72 -24.12
C GLY A 74 -2.58 11.59 -24.56
N GLN A 75 -1.60 11.87 -25.43
CA GLN A 75 -0.66 10.87 -25.93
C GLN A 75 0.36 10.49 -24.86
N LEU A 76 0.73 9.20 -24.82
CA LEU A 76 1.86 8.70 -24.08
C LEU A 76 3.16 9.03 -24.84
N ILE A 77 4.10 9.68 -24.15
CA ILE A 77 5.36 10.16 -24.71
C ILE A 77 6.53 9.54 -23.93
N ASN A 78 7.62 9.22 -24.63
CA ASN A 78 8.87 8.76 -24.02
C ASN A 78 9.74 9.93 -23.59
N LYS A 79 10.68 9.64 -22.69
CA LYS A 79 11.71 10.60 -22.32
C LYS A 79 12.53 11.02 -23.55
N ASN A 80 12.84 12.34 -23.68
CA ASN A 80 13.56 13.00 -24.75
C ASN A 80 12.82 13.14 -26.09
N ASP A 81 11.57 12.65 -26.21
CA ASP A 81 10.78 12.92 -27.41
C ASP A 81 10.55 14.44 -27.55
N PRO A 82 10.61 15.01 -28.77
CA PRO A 82 10.31 16.41 -29.01
C PRO A 82 8.82 16.68 -28.76
N LEU A 83 8.51 17.78 -28.07
CA LEU A 83 7.14 18.21 -27.80
C LEU A 83 6.78 19.43 -28.67
N PHE A 84 7.61 20.45 -28.61
CA PHE A 84 7.45 21.68 -29.38
C PHE A 84 8.77 22.06 -30.05
N THR A 85 8.68 22.62 -31.23
CA THR A 85 9.80 23.30 -31.88
C THR A 85 9.46 24.77 -32.07
N LEU A 86 10.28 25.63 -31.54
CA LEU A 86 10.24 27.07 -31.78
C LEU A 86 11.02 27.37 -33.07
N ASP A 87 10.68 28.48 -33.73
CA ASP A 87 11.41 28.95 -34.91
C ASP A 87 12.89 29.16 -34.59
N PRO A 88 13.82 28.37 -35.18
CA PRO A 88 15.22 28.44 -34.84
C PRO A 88 16.01 29.50 -35.62
N ALA A 89 15.39 30.19 -36.59
CA ALA A 89 16.12 30.99 -37.58
C ALA A 89 17.04 32.06 -36.96
N GLU A 90 16.54 32.82 -35.97
CA GLU A 90 17.30 33.83 -35.28
C GLU A 90 18.46 33.21 -34.48
N TYR A 91 18.25 32.13 -33.77
CA TYR A 91 19.24 31.43 -32.96
C TYR A 91 20.30 30.76 -33.82
N GLN A 92 19.95 30.24 -35.00
CA GLN A 92 20.89 29.71 -35.97
C GLN A 92 21.81 30.84 -36.51
N ALA A 93 21.26 32.01 -36.81
CA ALA A 93 22.04 33.15 -37.27
C ALA A 93 23.00 33.65 -36.17
N GLN A 94 22.57 33.71 -34.91
CA GLN A 94 23.43 34.07 -33.78
C GLN A 94 24.57 33.06 -33.60
N LEU A 95 24.30 31.76 -33.64
CA LEU A 95 25.30 30.72 -33.56
C LEU A 95 26.27 30.77 -34.71
N ALA A 96 25.84 31.04 -35.94
CA ALA A 96 26.71 31.19 -37.11
C ALA A 96 27.69 32.38 -36.92
N GLY A 97 27.18 33.49 -36.34
CA GLY A 97 28.00 34.67 -36.04
C GLY A 97 29.10 34.36 -34.99
N SER A 98 28.72 33.76 -33.84
CA SER A 98 29.67 33.39 -32.79
C SER A 98 30.66 32.31 -33.25
N THR A 99 30.22 31.38 -34.09
CA THR A 99 31.12 30.37 -34.70
C THR A 99 32.17 31.00 -35.61
N ALA A 100 31.80 32.02 -36.42
CA ALA A 100 32.73 32.76 -37.24
C ALA A 100 33.74 33.54 -36.39
N GLN A 101 33.31 34.19 -35.30
CA GLN A 101 34.15 34.87 -34.34
C GLN A 101 35.14 33.90 -33.64
N LEU A 102 34.69 32.76 -33.20
CA LEU A 102 35.54 31.72 -32.62
C LEU A 102 36.65 31.30 -33.59
N ARG A 103 36.29 31.07 -34.86
CA ARG A 103 37.27 30.72 -35.90
C ARG A 103 38.29 31.82 -36.12
N LEU A 104 37.88 33.09 -36.10
CA LEU A 104 38.82 34.23 -36.21
C LEU A 104 39.81 34.23 -35.03
N GLU A 105 39.32 34.09 -33.80
CA GLU A 105 40.20 34.12 -32.62
C GLU A 105 41.11 32.90 -32.54
N GLN A 106 40.67 31.73 -33.02
CA GLN A 106 41.53 30.55 -33.17
C GLN A 106 42.74 30.84 -34.08
N LEU A 107 42.48 31.43 -35.27
CA LEU A 107 43.52 31.77 -36.21
C LEU A 107 44.47 32.84 -35.64
N ASN A 108 43.97 33.84 -34.92
CA ASN A 108 44.75 34.85 -34.24
C ASN A 108 45.65 34.25 -33.16
N PHE A 109 45.09 33.38 -32.33
CA PHE A 109 45.87 32.68 -31.30
C PHE A 109 46.99 31.82 -31.91
N GLU A 110 46.70 31.02 -32.93
CA GLU A 110 47.69 30.16 -33.59
C GLU A 110 48.81 30.97 -34.22
N ARG A 111 48.47 32.12 -34.84
CA ARG A 111 49.42 33.04 -35.37
C ARG A 111 50.36 33.65 -34.28
N THR A 112 49.71 34.14 -33.20
CA THR A 112 50.45 34.73 -32.06
C THR A 112 51.28 33.67 -31.37
N ARG A 113 50.86 32.48 -31.22
CA ARG A 113 51.61 31.34 -30.66
C ARG A 113 52.81 31.00 -31.49
N THR A 114 52.70 31.03 -32.85
CA THR A 114 53.80 30.81 -33.77
C THR A 114 54.82 31.92 -33.68
N LEU A 115 54.41 33.19 -33.59
CA LEU A 115 55.30 34.34 -33.39
C LEU A 115 56.03 34.26 -32.05
N TYR A 116 55.30 33.89 -30.98
CA TYR A 116 55.92 33.72 -29.66
C TYR A 116 56.97 32.62 -29.64
N SER A 117 56.72 31.48 -30.26
CA SER A 117 57.71 30.39 -30.37
C SER A 117 58.95 30.76 -31.09
N ARG A 118 58.87 31.79 -31.98
CA ARG A 118 60.00 32.38 -32.70
C ARG A 118 60.60 33.62 -31.98
N GLN A 119 60.11 33.91 -30.74
CA GLN A 119 60.55 35.10 -29.96
C GLN A 119 60.23 36.48 -30.61
N LEU A 120 59.20 36.50 -31.48
CA LEU A 120 58.79 37.69 -32.21
C LEU A 120 57.66 38.47 -31.59
N THR A 121 57.15 38.02 -30.46
CA THR A 121 56.06 38.67 -29.68
C THR A 121 56.26 38.43 -28.19
N SER A 122 55.57 39.23 -27.35
CA SER A 122 55.62 39.10 -25.90
C SER A 122 54.69 37.99 -25.39
N ARG A 123 54.93 37.48 -24.15
CA ARG A 123 54.09 36.59 -23.49
C ARG A 123 52.68 37.19 -23.21
N GLN A 124 52.65 38.48 -22.89
CA GLN A 124 51.43 39.23 -22.70
C GLN A 124 50.48 39.12 -23.91
N ASN A 125 51.03 39.28 -25.13
CA ASN A 125 50.23 39.17 -26.35
C ASN A 125 49.69 37.74 -26.58
N LEU A 126 50.47 36.71 -26.20
CA LEU A 126 49.98 35.33 -26.25
C LEU A 126 48.86 35.09 -25.25
N ASP A 127 49.03 35.54 -24.01
CA ASP A 127 48.04 35.39 -22.95
C ASP A 127 46.74 36.16 -23.31
N GLU A 128 46.84 37.33 -23.93
CA GLU A 128 45.70 38.10 -24.45
C GLU A 128 44.98 37.39 -25.61
N ALA A 129 45.73 36.82 -26.56
CA ALA A 129 45.14 36.04 -27.64
C ALA A 129 44.44 34.78 -27.14
N GLN A 130 45.01 34.11 -26.12
CA GLN A 130 44.35 32.97 -25.45
C GLN A 130 43.05 33.37 -24.77
N ALA A 131 43.07 34.48 -24.01
CA ALA A 131 41.84 34.97 -23.32
C ALA A 131 40.74 35.33 -24.32
N LYS A 132 41.04 35.92 -25.48
CA LYS A 132 40.08 36.23 -26.55
C LYS A 132 39.50 34.94 -27.17
N LEU A 133 40.33 33.92 -27.39
CA LEU A 133 39.88 32.63 -27.88
C LEU A 133 38.90 31.95 -26.90
N ASP A 134 39.25 31.97 -25.61
CA ASP A 134 38.42 31.35 -24.58
C ASP A 134 37.08 32.08 -24.43
N ALA A 135 37.05 33.41 -24.52
CA ALA A 135 35.84 34.22 -24.53
C ALA A 135 34.96 33.89 -25.75
N ALA A 136 35.52 33.82 -26.96
CA ALA A 136 34.78 33.48 -28.16
C ALA A 136 34.22 32.06 -28.13
N ARG A 137 34.94 31.09 -27.53
CA ARG A 137 34.45 29.72 -27.31
C ARG A 137 33.28 29.69 -26.35
N ALA A 138 33.31 30.45 -25.26
CA ALA A 138 32.23 30.57 -24.32
C ALA A 138 30.97 31.17 -24.97
N ASP A 139 31.11 32.20 -25.80
CA ASP A 139 30.00 32.82 -26.53
C ASP A 139 29.36 31.85 -27.54
N GLN A 140 30.16 31.11 -28.30
CA GLN A 140 29.66 30.09 -29.23
C GLN A 140 28.88 28.99 -28.48
N THR A 141 29.40 28.53 -27.34
CA THR A 141 28.73 27.53 -26.51
C THR A 141 27.38 28.05 -25.97
N LYS A 142 27.34 29.31 -25.53
CA LYS A 142 26.08 29.97 -25.08
C LYS A 142 25.04 29.98 -26.18
N ASP A 143 25.41 30.35 -27.41
CA ASP A 143 24.47 30.42 -28.53
C ASP A 143 24.04 29.04 -29.01
N GLN A 144 24.91 28.02 -28.93
CA GLN A 144 24.54 26.62 -29.18
C GLN A 144 23.46 26.15 -28.17
N VAL A 145 23.65 26.41 -26.88
CA VAL A 145 22.65 26.05 -25.85
C VAL A 145 21.34 26.76 -26.10
N ARG A 146 21.34 28.03 -26.57
CA ARG A 146 20.09 28.72 -26.92
C ARG A 146 19.39 28.09 -28.11
N LEU A 147 20.14 27.67 -29.13
CA LEU A 147 19.58 26.95 -30.26
C LEU A 147 19.00 25.60 -29.84
N ASP A 148 19.70 24.85 -28.98
CA ASP A 148 19.20 23.57 -28.48
C ASP A 148 17.88 23.73 -27.73
N LYS A 149 17.68 24.85 -27.02
CA LYS A 149 16.44 25.18 -26.29
C LYS A 149 15.25 25.52 -27.20
N THR A 150 15.44 25.69 -28.50
CA THR A 150 14.34 25.84 -29.47
C THR A 150 13.53 24.56 -29.60
N VAL A 151 14.11 23.39 -29.29
CA VAL A 151 13.43 22.10 -29.28
C VAL A 151 13.12 21.71 -27.83
N ILE A 152 11.87 21.87 -27.42
CA ILE A 152 11.39 21.52 -26.09
C ILE A 152 11.10 20.02 -26.08
N ARG A 153 11.77 19.29 -25.16
CA ARG A 153 11.68 17.83 -25.05
C ARG A 153 11.07 17.36 -23.73
N ALA A 154 10.52 16.16 -23.75
CA ALA A 154 9.98 15.49 -22.56
C ALA A 154 11.12 15.11 -21.57
N PRO A 155 11.09 15.55 -20.31
CA PRO A 155 12.13 15.22 -19.33
C PRO A 155 12.01 13.80 -18.77
N PHE A 156 10.82 13.21 -18.83
CA PHE A 156 10.53 11.82 -18.41
C PHE A 156 9.45 11.22 -19.32
N ALA A 157 9.15 9.94 -19.19
CA ALA A 157 8.04 9.29 -19.89
C ALA A 157 6.70 9.55 -19.17
N GLY A 158 5.65 9.91 -19.92
CA GLY A 158 4.36 10.24 -19.31
C GLY A 158 3.29 10.60 -20.32
N VAL A 159 2.11 10.96 -19.85
CA VAL A 159 1.00 11.40 -20.68
C VAL A 159 0.94 12.92 -20.69
N LEU A 160 0.77 13.48 -21.88
CA LEU A 160 0.59 14.91 -22.08
C LEU A 160 -0.87 15.32 -21.86
N GLY A 161 -1.06 16.46 -21.24
CA GLY A 161 -2.37 17.10 -21.09
C GLY A 161 -2.80 17.86 -22.34
N LEU A 162 -3.76 18.76 -22.14
CA LEU A 162 -4.25 19.64 -23.20
C LEU A 162 -3.21 20.74 -23.49
N ARG A 163 -3.02 21.08 -24.76
CA ARG A 163 -2.15 22.18 -25.16
C ARG A 163 -2.84 23.53 -24.91
N GLN A 164 -2.04 24.52 -24.49
CA GLN A 164 -2.54 25.88 -24.26
C GLN A 164 -2.14 26.84 -25.38
N VAL A 165 -1.33 26.36 -26.35
CA VAL A 165 -0.81 27.17 -27.46
C VAL A 165 -1.03 26.46 -28.81
N SER A 166 -1.02 27.26 -29.88
CA SER A 166 -1.16 26.80 -31.25
C SER A 166 0.07 27.06 -32.10
N ILE A 167 0.22 26.36 -33.21
CA ILE A 167 1.25 26.65 -34.20
C ILE A 167 1.09 28.10 -34.66
N GLY A 168 2.20 28.84 -34.75
CA GLY A 168 2.25 30.24 -35.07
C GLY A 168 2.13 31.22 -33.87
N ALA A 169 1.76 30.73 -32.69
CA ALA A 169 1.76 31.55 -31.47
C ALA A 169 3.19 31.96 -31.11
N TYR A 170 3.35 33.17 -30.60
CA TYR A 170 4.61 33.63 -30.03
C TYR A 170 4.56 33.36 -28.51
N VAL A 171 5.57 32.67 -27.98
CA VAL A 171 5.64 32.29 -26.56
C VAL A 171 6.84 32.92 -25.88
N SER A 172 6.67 33.22 -24.60
CA SER A 172 7.69 33.82 -23.74
C SER A 172 8.26 32.81 -22.75
N PRO A 173 9.46 32.98 -22.21
CA PRO A 173 10.01 32.13 -21.17
C PRO A 173 9.06 32.02 -19.97
N GLY A 174 8.79 30.78 -19.51
CA GLY A 174 7.91 30.53 -18.38
C GLY A 174 6.40 30.43 -18.70
N GLU A 175 5.98 30.65 -19.96
CA GLU A 175 4.60 30.49 -20.38
C GLU A 175 4.17 29.02 -20.41
N ASP A 176 2.93 28.74 -19.96
CA ASP A 176 2.42 27.35 -19.90
C ASP A 176 2.06 26.85 -21.30
N LEU A 177 2.68 25.78 -21.76
CA LEU A 177 2.41 25.19 -23.06
C LEU A 177 1.48 23.97 -22.98
N THR A 178 1.75 23.08 -22.05
CA THR A 178 0.96 21.87 -21.76
C THR A 178 1.37 21.31 -20.39
N THR A 179 0.58 20.40 -19.85
CA THR A 179 0.95 19.63 -18.66
C THR A 179 1.49 18.26 -19.05
N MET A 180 2.34 17.68 -18.23
CA MET A 180 2.86 16.32 -18.40
C MET A 180 2.92 15.62 -17.06
N GLY A 181 2.43 14.37 -17.00
CA GLY A 181 2.46 13.55 -15.79
C GLY A 181 2.82 12.11 -16.07
N SER A 182 3.64 11.51 -15.20
CA SER A 182 3.90 10.08 -15.25
C SER A 182 2.66 9.31 -14.79
N VAL A 183 2.31 8.23 -15.48
CA VAL A 183 1.10 7.44 -15.20
C VAL A 183 1.36 5.95 -14.99
N GLY A 184 2.54 5.43 -15.33
CA GLY A 184 2.87 4.00 -15.20
C GLY A 184 3.01 3.53 -13.75
N SER A 185 3.31 4.47 -12.84
CA SER A 185 3.27 4.28 -11.40
C SER A 185 2.75 5.57 -10.76
N LEU A 186 1.87 5.43 -9.78
CA LEU A 186 1.28 6.58 -9.08
C LEU A 186 1.70 6.58 -7.61
N LYS A 187 1.75 7.78 -7.03
CA LYS A 187 1.85 8.01 -5.58
C LYS A 187 0.44 8.05 -5.01
N LEU A 188 0.24 7.35 -3.92
CA LEU A 188 -0.98 7.42 -3.13
C LEU A 188 -0.66 8.11 -1.81
N ASP A 189 -1.19 9.30 -1.61
CA ASP A 189 -1.10 10.04 -0.36
C ASP A 189 -2.35 9.76 0.48
N PHE A 190 -2.17 9.27 1.70
CA PHE A 190 -3.26 8.97 2.63
C PHE A 190 -2.82 9.22 4.08
N GLN A 191 -3.79 9.29 4.99
CA GLN A 191 -3.54 9.58 6.40
C GLN A 191 -4.12 8.48 7.28
N VAL A 192 -3.40 8.16 8.35
CA VAL A 192 -3.85 7.22 9.38
C VAL A 192 -3.74 7.86 10.77
N PRO A 193 -4.62 7.52 11.73
CA PRO A 193 -4.52 8.04 13.10
C PRO A 193 -3.18 7.70 13.77
N GLU A 194 -2.65 8.61 14.61
CA GLU A 194 -1.36 8.47 15.29
C GLU A 194 -1.26 7.23 16.17
N LEU A 195 -2.39 6.73 16.67
CA LEU A 195 -2.43 5.52 17.51
C LEU A 195 -1.86 4.27 16.79
N TYR A 196 -1.80 4.29 15.46
CA TYR A 196 -1.23 3.20 14.66
C TYR A 196 0.25 3.39 14.33
N LEU A 197 0.89 4.50 14.75
CA LEU A 197 2.29 4.81 14.45
C LEU A 197 3.23 3.65 14.80
N SER A 198 3.00 3.00 15.94
CA SER A 198 3.82 1.86 16.38
C SER A 198 3.70 0.62 15.48
N LYS A 199 2.64 0.53 14.67
CA LYS A 199 2.33 -0.62 13.79
C LYS A 199 2.59 -0.34 12.32
N VAL A 200 2.78 0.91 11.93
CA VAL A 200 3.04 1.30 10.54
C VAL A 200 4.53 1.20 10.24
N ARG A 201 4.88 0.62 9.09
CA ARG A 201 6.26 0.45 8.61
C ARG A 201 6.34 0.69 7.12
N VAL A 202 7.49 1.16 6.66
CA VAL A 202 7.85 1.15 5.23
C VAL A 202 7.92 -0.29 4.75
N GLY A 203 7.44 -0.54 3.53
CA GLY A 203 7.34 -1.88 2.94
C GLY A 203 6.01 -2.60 3.19
N GLN A 204 5.11 -2.05 4.01
CA GLN A 204 3.80 -2.66 4.23
C GLN A 204 2.95 -2.66 2.96
N PRO A 205 2.33 -3.81 2.65
CA PRO A 205 1.38 -3.91 1.55
C PRO A 205 0.06 -3.23 1.91
N LEU A 206 -0.58 -2.68 0.90
CA LEU A 206 -1.93 -2.15 0.98
C LEU A 206 -2.71 -2.53 -0.27
N THR A 207 -4.01 -2.46 -0.16
CA THR A 207 -4.92 -2.60 -1.28
C THR A 207 -5.75 -1.32 -1.38
N LEU A 208 -5.97 -0.85 -2.59
CA LEU A 208 -6.82 0.31 -2.82
C LEU A 208 -7.96 -0.03 -3.78
N ALA A 209 -9.11 0.57 -3.54
CA ALA A 209 -10.28 0.54 -4.40
C ALA A 209 -10.64 1.98 -4.80
N VAL A 210 -10.99 2.18 -6.06
CA VAL A 210 -11.43 3.46 -6.62
C VAL A 210 -12.85 3.32 -7.15
N ASP A 211 -13.67 4.36 -6.99
CA ASP A 211 -15.08 4.31 -7.39
C ASP A 211 -15.28 4.16 -8.91
N ALA A 212 -14.28 4.57 -9.71
CA ALA A 212 -14.32 4.38 -11.16
C ALA A 212 -14.23 2.89 -11.59
N TYR A 213 -13.71 2.00 -10.73
CA TYR A 213 -13.55 0.57 -10.98
C TYR A 213 -13.97 -0.23 -9.74
N PRO A 214 -15.29 -0.35 -9.44
CA PRO A 214 -15.81 -0.92 -8.20
C PRO A 214 -15.45 -2.40 -8.00
N ASP A 215 -15.31 -3.15 -9.10
CA ASP A 215 -15.02 -4.59 -9.09
C ASP A 215 -13.51 -4.91 -9.12
N ARG A 216 -12.65 -3.87 -9.04
CA ARG A 216 -11.19 -4.04 -9.08
C ARG A 216 -10.52 -3.44 -7.87
N THR A 217 -9.54 -4.15 -7.37
CA THR A 217 -8.61 -3.66 -6.35
C THR A 217 -7.21 -3.59 -6.92
N PHE A 218 -6.45 -2.61 -6.46
CA PHE A 218 -5.09 -2.38 -6.95
C PHE A 218 -4.11 -2.53 -5.78
N PRO A 219 -3.02 -3.27 -5.95
CA PRO A 219 -2.02 -3.41 -4.91
C PRO A 219 -1.14 -2.16 -4.83
N GLY A 220 -0.68 -1.87 -3.63
CA GLY A 220 0.30 -0.82 -3.38
C GLY A 220 1.22 -1.18 -2.22
N THR A 221 2.30 -0.40 -2.07
CA THR A 221 3.28 -0.59 -1.00
C THR A 221 3.67 0.76 -0.41
N VAL A 222 3.61 0.87 0.92
CA VAL A 222 4.07 2.05 1.65
C VAL A 222 5.57 2.21 1.46
N TYR A 223 6.03 3.38 0.98
CA TYR A 223 7.45 3.63 0.83
C TYR A 223 7.96 4.83 1.65
N ALA A 224 7.06 5.66 2.15
CA ALA A 224 7.42 6.78 3.01
C ALA A 224 6.36 7.03 4.08
N ILE A 225 6.82 7.44 5.24
CA ILE A 225 6.02 7.88 6.39
C ILE A 225 6.53 9.29 6.73
N ASP A 226 5.63 10.26 6.78
CA ASP A 226 5.99 11.62 7.15
C ASP A 226 6.43 11.64 8.64
N PRO A 227 7.58 12.20 8.97
CA PRO A 227 8.02 12.30 10.36
C PRO A 227 7.15 13.26 11.20
N LYS A 228 6.39 14.14 10.55
CA LYS A 228 5.52 15.12 11.22
C LYS A 228 4.11 14.55 11.39
N ILE A 229 3.57 14.65 12.61
CA ILE A 229 2.17 14.40 12.91
C ILE A 229 1.41 15.70 12.67
N GLU A 230 0.27 15.61 11.97
CA GLU A 230 -0.64 16.73 11.79
C GLU A 230 -1.39 16.99 13.11
N GLU A 231 -1.12 18.12 13.75
CA GLU A 231 -1.61 18.40 15.10
C GLU A 231 -3.14 18.55 15.18
N GLU A 232 -3.75 19.13 14.13
CA GLU A 232 -5.19 19.37 14.09
C GLU A 232 -6.01 18.09 13.98
N THR A 233 -5.56 17.14 13.17
CA THR A 233 -6.26 15.88 12.89
C THR A 233 -5.72 14.69 13.65
N ARG A 234 -4.56 14.83 14.33
CA ARG A 234 -3.81 13.75 14.97
C ARG A 234 -3.59 12.56 14.05
N THR A 235 -3.19 12.85 12.83
CA THR A 235 -2.93 11.85 11.79
C THR A 235 -1.49 11.93 11.32
N ILE A 236 -1.01 10.80 10.77
CA ILE A 236 0.29 10.66 10.15
C ILE A 236 0.04 10.49 8.65
N ARG A 237 0.77 11.26 7.85
CA ARG A 237 0.71 11.13 6.39
C ARG A 237 1.63 10.01 5.95
N LEU A 238 1.07 9.13 5.12
CA LEU A 238 1.78 8.04 4.48
C LEU A 238 1.74 8.21 2.97
N ARG A 239 2.77 7.71 2.34
CA ARG A 239 2.84 7.66 0.89
C ARG A 239 3.15 6.25 0.42
N ALA A 240 2.33 5.76 -0.48
CA ALA A 240 2.51 4.46 -1.09
C ALA A 240 2.74 4.58 -2.60
N ARG A 241 3.42 3.59 -3.15
CA ARG A 241 3.57 3.42 -4.60
C ARG A 241 2.55 2.42 -5.09
N VAL A 242 1.85 2.79 -6.17
CA VAL A 242 0.81 1.99 -6.80
C VAL A 242 1.19 1.77 -8.25
N PRO A 243 1.56 0.55 -8.66
CA PRO A 243 1.79 0.21 -10.07
C PRO A 243 0.51 0.41 -10.90
N ASN A 244 0.65 0.94 -12.09
CA ASN A 244 -0.48 1.21 -12.99
C ASN A 244 -0.13 0.81 -14.45
N PRO A 245 0.17 -0.48 -14.71
CA PRO A 245 0.60 -0.94 -16.02
C PRO A 245 -0.46 -0.76 -17.11
N ASP A 246 -1.73 -0.86 -16.75
CA ASP A 246 -2.87 -0.72 -17.68
C ASP A 246 -3.34 0.73 -17.85
N PHE A 247 -2.69 1.70 -17.22
CA PHE A 247 -3.06 3.13 -17.23
C PHE A 247 -4.51 3.43 -16.82
N LEU A 248 -5.14 2.56 -16.04
CA LEU A 248 -6.52 2.70 -15.59
C LEU A 248 -6.64 3.77 -14.51
N LEU A 249 -5.69 3.81 -13.58
CA LEU A 249 -5.67 4.81 -12.53
C LEU A 249 -5.18 6.14 -13.08
N ARG A 250 -5.84 7.22 -12.65
CA ARG A 250 -5.47 8.58 -13.05
C ARG A 250 -5.13 9.43 -11.81
N PRO A 251 -4.16 10.34 -11.94
CA PRO A 251 -3.89 11.34 -10.89
C PRO A 251 -5.17 12.14 -10.59
N GLY A 252 -5.39 12.44 -9.31
CA GLY A 252 -6.59 13.12 -8.83
C GLY A 252 -7.71 12.19 -8.38
N MET A 253 -7.68 10.90 -8.68
CA MET A 253 -8.68 9.95 -8.18
C MET A 253 -8.56 9.77 -6.67
N PHE A 254 -9.73 9.70 -6.00
CA PHE A 254 -9.83 9.27 -4.61
C PHE A 254 -9.83 7.75 -4.54
N ALA A 255 -9.22 7.23 -3.49
CA ALA A 255 -9.12 5.80 -3.25
C ALA A 255 -9.44 5.46 -1.80
N ARG A 256 -10.22 4.38 -1.60
CA ARG A 256 -10.33 3.71 -0.30
C ARG A 256 -9.15 2.76 -0.16
N VAL A 257 -8.38 2.97 0.89
CA VAL A 257 -7.12 2.26 1.17
C VAL A 257 -7.36 1.30 2.31
N ALA A 258 -7.00 0.03 2.14
CA ALA A 258 -6.90 -0.96 3.20
C ALA A 258 -5.41 -1.23 3.45
N LEU A 259 -4.85 -0.65 4.51
CA LEU A 259 -3.46 -0.85 4.92
C LEU A 259 -3.38 -2.06 5.83
N ILE A 260 -2.60 -3.06 5.47
CA ILE A 260 -2.37 -4.26 6.26
C ILE A 260 -1.37 -3.93 7.38
N LEU A 261 -1.85 -3.89 8.63
CA LEU A 261 -1.02 -3.62 9.80
C LEU A 261 -0.28 -4.87 10.29
N GLU A 262 -0.99 -6.02 10.26
CA GLU A 262 -0.47 -7.28 10.76
C GLU A 262 -1.18 -8.43 10.04
N LYS A 263 -0.42 -9.44 9.66
CA LYS A 263 -0.93 -10.71 9.14
C LYS A 263 -0.53 -11.82 10.10
N ARG A 264 -1.51 -12.47 10.71
CA ARG A 264 -1.30 -13.60 11.61
C ARG A 264 -1.75 -14.86 10.94
N ASP A 265 -0.80 -15.64 10.45
CA ASP A 265 -1.08 -16.96 9.91
C ASP A 265 -1.32 -17.94 11.06
N LYS A 266 -2.28 -18.85 10.89
CA LYS A 266 -2.69 -19.85 11.91
C LYS A 266 -3.31 -19.24 13.17
N ALA A 267 -3.99 -18.10 13.06
CA ALA A 267 -4.80 -17.58 14.15
C ALA A 267 -5.96 -18.54 14.48
N LEU A 268 -6.29 -18.66 15.77
CA LEU A 268 -7.36 -19.54 16.22
C LEU A 268 -8.68 -18.80 16.16
N LEU A 269 -9.62 -19.30 15.40
CA LEU A 269 -10.95 -18.73 15.25
C LEU A 269 -12.00 -19.64 15.89
N VAL A 270 -12.92 -19.03 16.62
CA VAL A 270 -14.10 -19.70 17.19
C VAL A 270 -15.36 -18.97 16.76
N PRO A 271 -16.51 -19.63 16.62
CA PRO A 271 -17.78 -18.97 16.40
C PRO A 271 -18.08 -18.00 17.54
N GLU A 272 -18.63 -16.82 17.21
CA GLU A 272 -18.97 -15.80 18.22
C GLU A 272 -19.94 -16.35 19.30
N GLN A 273 -20.78 -17.32 18.93
CA GLN A 273 -21.70 -18.01 19.85
C GLN A 273 -20.98 -18.79 20.96
N ALA A 274 -19.72 -19.19 20.77
CA ALA A 274 -18.96 -19.92 21.79
C ALA A 274 -18.46 -19.03 22.93
N ILE A 275 -18.54 -17.71 22.78
CA ILE A 275 -18.00 -16.74 23.72
C ILE A 275 -18.99 -16.55 24.89
N VAL A 276 -18.48 -16.73 26.11
CA VAL A 276 -19.24 -16.56 27.36
C VAL A 276 -18.64 -15.40 28.15
N PRO A 277 -19.24 -14.21 28.12
CA PRO A 277 -18.79 -13.09 28.92
C PRO A 277 -19.20 -13.27 30.40
N GLN A 278 -18.26 -13.08 31.33
CA GLN A 278 -18.51 -13.07 32.76
C GLN A 278 -17.83 -11.89 33.43
N GLY A 279 -18.57 -10.83 33.72
CA GLY A 279 -18.03 -9.58 34.24
C GLY A 279 -17.07 -8.94 33.24
N GLN A 280 -15.81 -8.70 33.64
CA GLN A 280 -14.76 -8.14 32.79
C GLN A 280 -13.92 -9.19 32.04
N LYS A 281 -14.18 -10.47 32.25
CA LYS A 281 -13.42 -11.57 31.64
C LYS A 281 -14.29 -12.32 30.62
N THR A 282 -13.64 -12.88 29.65
CA THR A 282 -14.27 -13.69 28.61
C THR A 282 -13.79 -15.13 28.71
N PHE A 283 -14.73 -16.06 28.58
CA PHE A 283 -14.49 -17.48 28.69
C PHE A 283 -15.07 -18.22 27.50
N VAL A 284 -14.62 -19.46 27.32
CA VAL A 284 -15.24 -20.46 26.46
C VAL A 284 -15.36 -21.77 27.23
N PHE A 285 -16.36 -22.59 26.92
CA PHE A 285 -16.38 -23.95 27.41
C PHE A 285 -15.66 -24.85 26.43
N ARG A 286 -14.50 -25.38 26.85
CA ARG A 286 -13.71 -26.36 26.09
C ARG A 286 -14.12 -27.77 26.48
N VAL A 287 -14.32 -28.63 25.50
CA VAL A 287 -14.66 -30.06 25.76
C VAL A 287 -13.34 -30.83 25.87
N VAL A 288 -13.12 -31.42 27.05
CA VAL A 288 -11.99 -32.32 27.35
C VAL A 288 -12.56 -33.54 28.10
N ASP A 289 -12.25 -34.73 27.63
CA ASP A 289 -12.69 -36.00 28.23
C ASP A 289 -14.19 -36.03 28.57
N ASN A 290 -15.04 -35.57 27.64
CA ASN A 290 -16.50 -35.45 27.79
C ASN A 290 -16.94 -34.52 28.96
N LYS A 291 -16.08 -33.57 29.36
CA LYS A 291 -16.39 -32.53 30.36
C LYS A 291 -16.26 -31.16 29.77
N ALA A 292 -17.13 -30.24 30.16
CA ALA A 292 -17.04 -28.83 29.78
C ALA A 292 -16.13 -28.09 30.78
N LEU A 293 -14.96 -27.65 30.35
CA LEU A 293 -14.04 -26.87 31.16
C LEU A 293 -14.16 -25.38 30.79
N LEU A 294 -14.46 -24.55 31.79
CA LEU A 294 -14.57 -23.11 31.63
C LEU A 294 -13.13 -22.52 31.51
N THR A 295 -12.73 -22.16 30.31
CA THR A 295 -11.39 -21.72 30.00
C THR A 295 -11.38 -20.20 29.74
N PRO A 296 -10.57 -19.40 30.48
CA PRO A 296 -10.45 -17.99 30.19
C PRO A 296 -9.72 -17.79 28.87
N VAL A 297 -10.21 -16.85 28.04
CA VAL A 297 -9.65 -16.57 26.73
C VAL A 297 -9.42 -15.08 26.56
N THR A 298 -8.39 -14.75 25.77
CA THR A 298 -8.17 -13.39 25.29
C THR A 298 -8.61 -13.30 23.84
N LEU A 299 -9.55 -12.37 23.59
CA LEU A 299 -10.07 -12.17 22.23
C LEU A 299 -9.15 -11.26 21.42
N GLY A 300 -9.04 -11.55 20.14
CA GLY A 300 -8.39 -10.73 19.13
C GLY A 300 -9.41 -10.04 18.22
N GLN A 301 -9.18 -10.14 16.93
CA GLN A 301 -10.02 -9.51 15.90
C GLN A 301 -11.34 -10.26 15.72
N ARG A 302 -12.43 -9.51 15.50
CA ARG A 302 -13.74 -10.06 15.15
C ARG A 302 -13.94 -10.06 13.65
N ARG A 303 -14.56 -11.13 13.15
CA ARG A 303 -15.02 -11.29 11.77
C ARG A 303 -16.51 -11.65 11.75
N PRO A 304 -17.20 -11.54 10.63
CA PRO A 304 -18.58 -11.98 10.54
C PRO A 304 -18.76 -13.43 11.02
N GLY A 305 -19.49 -13.62 12.14
CA GLY A 305 -19.78 -14.92 12.75
C GLY A 305 -18.63 -15.60 13.49
N GLN A 306 -17.41 -15.03 13.53
CA GLN A 306 -16.22 -15.61 14.15
C GLN A 306 -15.41 -14.60 14.94
N VAL A 307 -14.70 -15.05 15.97
CA VAL A 307 -13.81 -14.23 16.80
C VAL A 307 -12.47 -14.94 16.92
N GLU A 308 -11.39 -14.18 16.78
CA GLU A 308 -10.04 -14.65 17.04
C GLU A 308 -9.80 -14.81 18.54
N VAL A 309 -9.16 -15.91 18.91
CA VAL A 309 -8.70 -16.16 20.28
C VAL A 309 -7.16 -16.16 20.25
N THR A 310 -6.58 -15.15 20.90
CA THR A 310 -5.12 -14.97 20.93
C THR A 310 -4.43 -15.75 22.06
N ALA A 311 -5.19 -16.14 23.09
CA ALA A 311 -4.66 -16.94 24.21
C ALA A 311 -5.80 -17.75 24.85
N GLY A 312 -5.46 -18.93 25.40
CA GLY A 312 -6.39 -19.79 26.16
C GLY A 312 -6.87 -21.03 25.42
N LEU A 313 -6.63 -21.16 24.12
CA LEU A 313 -7.03 -22.33 23.31
C LEU A 313 -5.85 -22.93 22.55
N ASN A 314 -5.98 -24.19 22.17
CA ASN A 314 -5.07 -24.91 21.28
C ASN A 314 -5.75 -25.27 19.94
N PRO A 315 -5.00 -25.52 18.87
CA PRO A 315 -5.52 -25.81 17.54
C PRO A 315 -6.46 -27.03 17.41
N LYS A 316 -6.42 -27.94 18.38
CA LYS A 316 -7.22 -29.18 18.38
C LYS A 316 -8.39 -29.15 19.37
N ASP A 317 -8.55 -28.04 20.07
CA ASP A 317 -9.62 -27.92 21.06
C ASP A 317 -11.00 -27.87 20.38
N GLN A 318 -12.02 -28.34 21.09
CA GLN A 318 -13.42 -28.21 20.71
C GLN A 318 -14.10 -27.25 21.70
N VAL A 319 -14.85 -26.29 21.17
CA VAL A 319 -15.56 -25.29 21.97
C VAL A 319 -17.10 -25.47 21.82
N VAL A 320 -17.79 -25.32 22.92
CA VAL A 320 -19.27 -25.41 22.94
C VAL A 320 -19.86 -24.14 22.32
N THR A 321 -20.77 -24.33 21.38
CA THR A 321 -21.47 -23.24 20.67
C THR A 321 -22.95 -23.15 21.04
N ASP A 322 -23.55 -24.21 21.61
CA ASP A 322 -24.91 -24.21 22.05
C ASP A 322 -25.08 -25.06 23.33
N GLY A 323 -25.95 -24.63 24.25
CA GLY A 323 -26.16 -25.24 25.55
C GLY A 323 -25.31 -24.63 26.69
N GLN A 324 -24.43 -23.65 26.43
CA GLN A 324 -23.52 -23.09 27.41
C GLN A 324 -24.17 -22.42 28.63
N ILE A 325 -25.39 -21.90 28.50
CA ILE A 325 -26.13 -21.25 29.60
C ILE A 325 -26.36 -22.18 30.79
N LYS A 326 -26.48 -23.49 30.54
CA LYS A 326 -26.76 -24.53 31.57
C LYS A 326 -25.48 -25.17 32.12
N LEU A 327 -24.29 -24.83 31.51
CA LEU A 327 -23.06 -25.45 31.88
C LEU A 327 -22.42 -24.76 33.10
N ARG A 328 -21.75 -25.58 33.89
CA ARG A 328 -20.77 -25.15 34.92
C ARG A 328 -19.46 -25.84 34.67
N ASP A 329 -18.40 -25.27 35.24
CA ASP A 329 -17.05 -25.85 35.11
C ASP A 329 -17.00 -27.31 35.57
N GLY A 330 -16.38 -28.17 34.76
CA GLY A 330 -16.22 -29.60 35.03
C GLY A 330 -17.46 -30.47 34.81
N MET A 331 -18.59 -29.92 34.35
CA MET A 331 -19.82 -30.74 34.10
C MET A 331 -19.61 -31.72 32.94
N PRO A 332 -20.12 -32.97 33.10
CA PRO A 332 -20.15 -33.94 32.02
C PRO A 332 -21.07 -33.49 30.89
N VAL A 333 -20.59 -33.56 29.63
CA VAL A 333 -21.34 -33.20 28.44
C VAL A 333 -21.34 -34.31 27.41
N GLN A 334 -22.42 -34.36 26.64
CA GLN A 334 -22.54 -35.22 25.46
C GLN A 334 -22.53 -34.33 24.23
N VAL A 335 -21.46 -34.40 23.43
CA VAL A 335 -21.39 -33.64 22.19
C VAL A 335 -22.34 -34.24 21.16
N LEU A 336 -23.31 -33.45 20.71
CA LEU A 336 -24.19 -33.84 19.63
C LEU A 336 -23.45 -33.75 18.29
N PRO A 337 -23.70 -34.68 17.35
CA PRO A 337 -23.13 -34.57 16.01
C PRO A 337 -23.58 -33.25 15.36
N PRO A 338 -22.70 -32.63 14.55
CA PRO A 338 -23.07 -31.39 13.85
C PRO A 338 -24.28 -31.63 12.95
N GLU A 339 -25.29 -30.79 13.12
CA GLU A 339 -26.47 -30.77 12.27
C GLU A 339 -26.00 -30.40 10.83
N ALA A 340 -26.32 -31.25 9.85
CA ALA A 340 -26.01 -30.97 8.47
C ALA A 340 -26.62 -29.61 8.07
N PRO A 341 -25.88 -28.76 7.32
CA PRO A 341 -26.39 -27.45 6.94
C PRO A 341 -27.71 -27.61 6.21
N ALA A 342 -28.78 -26.99 6.75
CA ALA A 342 -30.07 -26.94 6.09
C ALA A 342 -29.84 -26.40 4.67
N LYS A 343 -30.24 -27.19 3.65
CA LYS A 343 -30.22 -26.72 2.25
C LYS A 343 -31.00 -25.41 2.22
N ALA A 344 -30.35 -24.33 1.84
CA ALA A 344 -31.01 -23.09 1.52
C ALA A 344 -31.99 -23.38 0.37
N GLU A 345 -33.27 -23.40 0.70
CA GLU A 345 -34.33 -23.31 -0.30
C GLU A 345 -34.16 -21.98 -1.04
N LYS A 346 -34.18 -22.11 -2.37
CA LYS A 346 -34.02 -21.02 -3.34
C LYS A 346 -35.10 -19.98 -3.24
#